data_e8a0848b4b61e4d08668e83b1a6cd1b5
#
_entry.id   e8a0848b4b61e4d08668e83b1a6cd1b5
#
_cell.length_a   1.000
_cell.length_b   1.000
_cell.length_c   1.000
_cell.angle_alpha   90.00
_cell.angle_beta   90.00
_cell.angle_gamma   90.00
#
_symmetry.space_group_name_H-M   'P 1'
#
loop_
_entity.id
_entity.type
_entity.pdbx_description
1 polymer ?
#
loop_
_entity_poly.entity_id
_entity_poly.type
_entity_poly.pdbx_seq_one_letter_code
_entity_poly.pdbx_strand_id
1 'polypeptide(L)'
;MKLSAVILDMDGTITRSNLDFVGVRRKILAELEEMNLRTADMTERLTNYVLLKQLKQRLDAETYEKLRKRFYDLLEEMEAEAAQTAVLYAGVLDTLHMLRDRDLRIGLVTSNSRKGTDPTLKRLGLSDLFDAVVTRDDCEEMKPDPAPLKKVLEELDVHVDEAIFVGDWVYDIKAAQAAGVSSVAVFTGPFEMEHLLRSGPDYLIGSL
;
A
#
# COMPACT_ATOMS: atom_id res chain seq x y z
N MET A 1 2.21 20.94 -16.68
CA MET A 1 1.27 20.23 -15.78
C MET A 1 1.03 21.13 -14.57
N LYS A 2 -0.25 21.39 -14.22
CA LYS A 2 -0.58 22.07 -12.96
C LYS A 2 -0.84 20.94 -11.97
N LEU A 3 -0.04 20.84 -10.91
CA LEU A 3 -0.26 19.87 -9.86
C LEU A 3 -1.45 20.31 -8.99
N SER A 4 -2.41 19.43 -8.77
CA SER A 4 -3.61 19.66 -7.95
C SER A 4 -3.69 18.68 -6.77
N ALA A 5 -3.06 17.51 -6.87
CA ALA A 5 -3.04 16.51 -5.79
C ALA A 5 -1.70 15.79 -5.64
N VAL A 6 -1.40 15.42 -4.40
CA VAL A 6 -0.34 14.48 -4.03
C VAL A 6 -0.97 13.29 -3.32
N ILE A 7 -0.80 12.11 -3.88
CA ILE A 7 -1.24 10.87 -3.29
C ILE A 7 -0.02 10.16 -2.69
N LEU A 8 -0.15 9.65 -1.49
CA LEU A 8 0.95 9.03 -0.74
C LEU A 8 0.61 7.58 -0.42
N ASP A 9 1.59 6.69 -0.49
CA ASP A 9 1.53 5.42 0.21
C ASP A 9 1.81 5.62 1.70
N MET A 10 1.51 4.62 2.53
CA MET A 10 1.65 4.71 3.98
C MET A 10 2.98 4.13 4.48
N ASP A 11 3.10 2.80 4.46
CA ASP A 11 4.22 2.11 5.12
C ASP A 11 5.47 2.07 4.25
N GLY A 12 6.54 2.63 4.74
CA GLY A 12 7.78 2.83 3.97
C GLY A 12 7.84 4.21 3.29
N THR A 13 6.72 4.92 3.20
CA THR A 13 6.60 6.25 2.58
C THR A 13 6.40 7.35 3.64
N ILE A 14 5.30 7.32 4.40
CA ILE A 14 5.04 8.29 5.48
C ILE A 14 5.29 7.70 6.86
N THR A 15 5.10 6.38 7.02
CA THR A 15 5.33 5.68 8.29
C THR A 15 6.40 4.62 8.19
N ARG A 16 7.14 4.47 9.29
CA ARG A 16 7.96 3.30 9.57
C ARG A 16 7.25 2.43 10.59
N SER A 17 6.81 1.25 10.15
CA SER A 17 6.06 0.27 10.92
C SER A 17 6.79 -1.07 10.94
N ASN A 18 6.58 -1.86 12.00
CA ASN A 18 7.12 -3.21 12.08
C ASN A 18 6.08 -4.23 11.60
N LEU A 19 5.94 -4.37 10.29
CA LEU A 19 4.99 -5.26 9.63
C LEU A 19 5.65 -6.61 9.29
N ASP A 20 5.32 -7.68 10.04
CA ASP A 20 5.84 -9.03 9.80
C ASP A 20 5.07 -9.77 8.70
N PHE A 21 5.15 -9.26 7.49
CA PHE A 21 4.55 -9.93 6.32
C PHE A 21 5.07 -11.36 6.09
N VAL A 22 6.30 -11.66 6.48
CA VAL A 22 6.88 -12.99 6.35
C VAL A 22 6.20 -13.95 7.33
N GLY A 23 6.00 -13.53 8.58
CA GLY A 23 5.29 -14.32 9.58
C GLY A 23 3.84 -14.63 9.18
N VAL A 24 3.13 -13.64 8.62
CA VAL A 24 1.78 -13.85 8.08
C VAL A 24 1.79 -14.87 6.95
N ARG A 25 2.69 -14.74 5.98
CA ARG A 25 2.82 -15.72 4.88
C ARG A 25 3.15 -17.13 5.40
N ARG A 26 4.01 -17.23 6.41
CA ARG A 26 4.35 -18.53 7.02
C ARG A 26 3.12 -19.21 7.64
N LYS A 27 2.28 -18.46 8.34
CA LYS A 27 1.02 -18.98 8.90
C LYS A 27 0.10 -19.52 7.80
N ILE A 28 -0.14 -18.75 6.75
CA ILE A 28 -0.98 -19.18 5.61
C ILE A 28 -0.38 -20.39 4.89
N LEU A 29 0.93 -20.43 4.67
CA LEU A 29 1.58 -21.56 4.03
C LEU A 29 1.48 -22.85 4.86
N ALA A 30 1.48 -22.76 6.18
CA ALA A 30 1.24 -23.88 7.07
C ALA A 30 -0.22 -24.38 6.97
N GLU A 31 -1.21 -23.47 6.98
CA GLU A 31 -2.62 -23.82 6.77
C GLU A 31 -2.85 -24.50 5.40
N LEU A 32 -2.20 -24.00 4.35
CA LEU A 32 -2.24 -24.62 3.01
C LEU A 32 -1.62 -26.01 2.98
N GLU A 33 -0.54 -26.25 3.73
CA GLU A 33 0.08 -27.57 3.88
C GLU A 33 -0.88 -28.57 4.55
N GLU A 34 -1.52 -28.16 5.66
CA GLU A 34 -2.51 -28.98 6.36
C GLU A 34 -3.72 -29.34 5.48
N MET A 35 -4.10 -28.43 4.59
CA MET A 35 -5.18 -28.65 3.60
C MET A 35 -4.73 -29.43 2.35
N ASN A 36 -3.45 -29.80 2.22
CA ASN A 36 -2.84 -30.40 1.02
C ASN A 36 -2.99 -29.50 -0.24
N LEU A 37 -3.00 -28.19 -0.07
CA LEU A 37 -3.14 -27.19 -1.16
C LEU A 37 -1.82 -26.47 -1.46
N ARG A 38 -0.80 -26.62 -0.62
CA ARG A 38 0.51 -25.99 -0.83
C ARG A 38 1.27 -26.69 -1.96
N THR A 39 1.89 -25.87 -2.82
CA THR A 39 2.77 -26.36 -3.90
C THR A 39 4.20 -25.83 -3.67
N ALA A 40 5.20 -26.48 -4.30
CA ALA A 40 6.62 -26.21 -4.09
C ALA A 40 7.04 -24.76 -4.42
N ASP A 41 6.32 -24.09 -5.31
CA ASP A 41 6.53 -22.70 -5.70
C ASP A 41 5.90 -21.69 -4.73
N MET A 42 5.04 -22.13 -3.79
CA MET A 42 4.48 -21.30 -2.74
C MET A 42 5.45 -21.19 -1.58
N THR A 43 6.25 -20.13 -1.58
CA THR A 43 7.31 -19.90 -0.58
C THR A 43 7.11 -18.57 0.17
N GLU A 44 7.75 -18.42 1.32
CA GLU A 44 7.77 -17.18 2.11
C GLU A 44 8.37 -15.98 1.36
N ARG A 45 9.08 -16.23 0.25
CA ARG A 45 9.70 -15.19 -0.59
C ARG A 45 8.71 -14.53 -1.55
N LEU A 46 7.56 -15.16 -1.80
CA LEU A 46 6.51 -14.54 -2.60
C LEU A 46 5.96 -13.30 -1.89
N THR A 47 5.50 -12.33 -2.68
CA THR A 47 4.71 -11.24 -2.09
C THR A 47 3.30 -11.71 -1.79
N ASN A 48 2.58 -11.00 -0.92
CA ASN A 48 1.18 -11.30 -0.60
C ASN A 48 0.32 -11.31 -1.87
N TYR A 49 0.55 -10.34 -2.76
CA TYR A 49 -0.12 -10.24 -4.06
C TYR A 49 0.10 -11.49 -4.93
N VAL A 50 1.36 -11.94 -5.07
CA VAL A 50 1.67 -13.11 -5.90
C VAL A 50 1.07 -14.38 -5.31
N LEU A 51 1.14 -14.56 -3.99
CA LEU A 51 0.55 -15.72 -3.32
C LEU A 51 -0.97 -15.76 -3.52
N LEU A 52 -1.68 -14.66 -3.27
CA LEU A 52 -3.13 -14.58 -3.48
C LEU A 52 -3.51 -14.81 -4.94
N LYS A 53 -2.73 -14.28 -5.90
CA LYS A 53 -2.94 -14.51 -7.32
C LYS A 53 -2.79 -15.98 -7.70
N GLN A 54 -1.78 -16.67 -7.17
CA GLN A 54 -1.61 -18.10 -7.38
C GLN A 54 -2.77 -18.91 -6.81
N LEU A 55 -3.24 -18.57 -5.60
CA LEU A 55 -4.39 -19.22 -4.98
C LEU A 55 -5.67 -19.02 -5.81
N LYS A 56 -5.94 -17.78 -6.27
CA LYS A 56 -7.09 -17.45 -7.12
C LYS A 56 -7.12 -18.26 -8.43
N GLN A 57 -5.95 -18.57 -9.00
CA GLN A 57 -5.83 -19.34 -10.24
C GLN A 57 -5.99 -20.87 -10.07
N ARG A 58 -5.75 -21.39 -8.87
CA ARG A 58 -5.66 -22.82 -8.60
C ARG A 58 -6.82 -23.42 -7.83
N LEU A 59 -7.53 -22.57 -7.11
CA LEU A 59 -8.61 -23.00 -6.22
C LEU A 59 -9.97 -22.65 -6.82
N ASP A 60 -11.00 -23.39 -6.41
CA ASP A 60 -12.38 -22.99 -6.63
C ASP A 60 -12.70 -21.70 -5.87
N ALA A 61 -13.74 -21.00 -6.29
CA ALA A 61 -14.09 -19.70 -5.75
C ALA A 61 -14.38 -19.71 -4.25
N GLU A 62 -15.05 -20.77 -3.75
CA GLU A 62 -15.42 -20.86 -2.33
C GLU A 62 -14.17 -21.04 -1.46
N THR A 63 -13.28 -21.97 -1.84
CA THR A 63 -12.02 -22.23 -1.13
C THR A 63 -11.11 -21.02 -1.17
N TYR A 64 -11.01 -20.36 -2.34
CA TYR A 64 -10.22 -19.13 -2.47
C TYR A 64 -10.72 -18.02 -1.55
N GLU A 65 -12.03 -17.75 -1.51
CA GLU A 65 -12.59 -16.67 -0.68
C GLU A 65 -12.40 -16.94 0.82
N LYS A 66 -12.52 -18.20 1.26
CA LYS A 66 -12.23 -18.59 2.66
C LYS A 66 -10.77 -18.30 3.02
N LEU A 67 -9.82 -18.71 2.16
CA LEU A 67 -8.40 -18.49 2.39
C LEU A 67 -8.03 -17.01 2.27
N ARG A 68 -8.59 -16.27 1.30
CA ARG A 68 -8.40 -14.83 1.17
C ARG A 68 -8.84 -14.09 2.41
N LYS A 69 -10.03 -14.42 2.91
CA LYS A 69 -10.55 -13.84 4.16
C LYS A 69 -9.61 -14.13 5.33
N ARG A 70 -9.21 -15.39 5.51
CA ARG A 70 -8.29 -15.80 6.57
C ARG A 70 -6.94 -15.07 6.48
N PHE A 71 -6.42 -14.92 5.27
CA PHE A 71 -5.19 -14.17 5.01
C PHE A 71 -5.33 -12.70 5.41
N TYR A 72 -6.47 -12.08 5.06
CA TYR A 72 -6.74 -10.69 5.41
C TYR A 72 -6.96 -10.51 6.92
N ASP A 73 -7.60 -11.46 7.60
CA ASP A 73 -7.73 -11.44 9.06
C ASP A 73 -6.35 -11.45 9.74
N LEU A 74 -5.39 -12.26 9.26
CA LEU A 74 -4.02 -12.31 9.78
C LEU A 74 -3.23 -11.02 9.49
N LEU A 75 -3.43 -10.42 8.31
CA LEU A 75 -2.83 -9.12 7.99
C LEU A 75 -3.39 -8.03 8.90
N GLU A 76 -4.69 -8.01 9.12
CA GLU A 76 -5.36 -7.03 9.98
C GLU A 76 -4.87 -7.10 11.44
N GLU A 77 -4.68 -8.33 11.99
CA GLU A 77 -4.09 -8.52 13.31
C GLU A 77 -2.68 -7.90 13.39
N MET A 78 -1.82 -8.20 12.41
CA MET A 78 -0.46 -7.65 12.31
C MET A 78 -0.46 -6.12 12.17
N GLU A 79 -1.34 -5.58 11.32
CA GLU A 79 -1.47 -4.15 11.08
C GLU A 79 -1.95 -3.41 12.34
N ALA A 80 -2.90 -3.97 13.09
CA ALA A 80 -3.38 -3.42 14.35
C ALA A 80 -2.30 -3.38 15.45
N GLU A 81 -1.43 -4.39 15.50
CA GLU A 81 -0.26 -4.39 16.40
C GLU A 81 0.76 -3.34 15.98
N ALA A 82 1.08 -3.27 14.68
CA ALA A 82 2.04 -2.32 14.12
C ALA A 82 1.57 -0.86 14.30
N ALA A 83 0.27 -0.61 14.22
CA ALA A 83 -0.33 0.72 14.45
C ALA A 83 0.04 1.33 15.80
N GLN A 84 0.29 0.52 16.83
CA GLN A 84 0.64 0.99 18.16
C GLN A 84 2.05 1.58 18.25
N THR A 85 2.96 1.14 17.40
CA THR A 85 4.38 1.49 17.43
C THR A 85 4.87 2.23 16.19
N ALA A 86 4.06 2.35 15.15
CA ALA A 86 4.40 3.08 13.93
C ALA A 86 4.85 4.52 14.25
N VAL A 87 5.87 5.01 13.54
CA VAL A 87 6.40 6.37 13.68
C VAL A 87 6.49 7.03 12.31
N LEU A 88 6.40 8.35 12.25
CA LEU A 88 6.62 9.09 11.01
C LEU A 88 8.10 9.07 10.61
N TYR A 89 8.34 9.06 9.31
CA TYR A 89 9.64 9.47 8.81
C TYR A 89 9.85 10.97 9.06
N ALA A 90 11.12 11.38 9.18
CA ALA A 90 11.47 12.79 9.34
C ALA A 90 11.02 13.61 8.13
N GLY A 91 10.46 14.79 8.37
CA GLY A 91 9.98 15.70 7.34
C GLY A 91 8.55 15.46 6.86
N VAL A 92 7.94 14.30 7.14
CA VAL A 92 6.58 13.98 6.66
C VAL A 92 5.55 15.01 7.09
N LEU A 93 5.51 15.34 8.38
CA LEU A 93 4.51 16.30 8.90
C LEU A 93 4.68 17.67 8.28
N ASP A 94 5.92 18.16 8.18
CA ASP A 94 6.23 19.46 7.57
C ASP A 94 5.85 19.46 6.09
N THR A 95 6.10 18.36 5.38
CA THR A 95 5.71 18.19 3.97
C THR A 95 4.20 18.21 3.81
N LEU A 96 3.43 17.49 4.63
CA LEU A 96 1.97 17.51 4.56
C LEU A 96 1.41 18.92 4.80
N HIS A 97 1.92 19.65 5.80
CA HIS A 97 1.52 21.04 6.02
C HIS A 97 1.89 21.93 4.83
N MET A 98 3.10 21.79 4.29
CA MET A 98 3.54 22.55 3.12
C MET A 98 2.64 22.29 1.88
N LEU A 99 2.16 21.06 1.68
CA LEU A 99 1.24 20.74 0.59
C LEU A 99 -0.12 21.41 0.81
N ARG A 100 -0.63 21.39 2.04
CA ARG A 100 -1.88 22.11 2.43
C ARG A 100 -1.77 23.61 2.23
N ASP A 101 -0.65 24.22 2.63
CA ASP A 101 -0.39 25.66 2.46
C ASP A 101 -0.32 26.08 0.97
N ARG A 102 -0.16 25.10 0.06
CA ARG A 102 -0.20 25.30 -1.40
C ARG A 102 -1.54 24.95 -2.04
N ASP A 103 -2.57 24.74 -1.22
CA ASP A 103 -3.92 24.36 -1.67
C ASP A 103 -3.94 23.03 -2.49
N LEU A 104 -2.97 22.13 -2.26
CA LEU A 104 -2.95 20.81 -2.88
C LEU A 104 -3.83 19.84 -2.10
N ARG A 105 -4.60 19.02 -2.81
CA ARG A 105 -5.31 17.88 -2.25
C ARG A 105 -4.31 16.80 -1.85
N ILE A 106 -4.56 16.14 -0.74
CA ILE A 106 -3.70 15.07 -0.22
C ILE A 106 -4.51 13.80 -0.10
N GLY A 107 -4.13 12.76 -0.88
CA GLY A 107 -4.70 11.42 -0.79
C GLY A 107 -3.76 10.44 -0.11
N LEU A 108 -4.32 9.39 0.50
CA LEU A 108 -3.59 8.23 0.99
C LEU A 108 -4.10 6.98 0.30
N VAL A 109 -3.19 6.14 -0.19
CA VAL A 109 -3.52 4.81 -0.75
C VAL A 109 -2.62 3.77 -0.09
N THR A 110 -3.20 2.91 0.73
CA THR A 110 -2.46 1.87 1.45
C THR A 110 -3.03 0.47 1.21
N SER A 111 -2.16 -0.55 1.23
CA SER A 111 -2.57 -1.96 1.20
C SER A 111 -2.99 -2.49 2.58
N ASN A 112 -2.96 -1.67 3.61
CA ASN A 112 -3.47 -2.03 4.93
C ASN A 112 -5.00 -1.95 4.97
N SER A 113 -5.59 -2.64 5.94
CA SER A 113 -7.01 -2.52 6.29
C SER A 113 -7.33 -1.14 6.88
N ARG A 114 -8.60 -0.77 6.85
CA ARG A 114 -9.09 0.43 7.54
C ARG A 114 -8.82 0.35 9.05
N LYS A 115 -8.95 -0.84 9.62
CA LYS A 115 -8.71 -1.12 11.04
C LYS A 115 -7.25 -0.96 11.46
N GLY A 116 -6.29 -1.16 10.55
CA GLY A 116 -4.87 -0.82 10.77
C GLY A 116 -4.56 0.64 10.49
N THR A 117 -5.19 1.22 9.46
CA THR A 117 -4.89 2.57 8.98
C THR A 117 -5.44 3.66 9.89
N ASP A 118 -6.73 3.66 10.20
CA ASP A 118 -7.38 4.74 10.96
C ASP A 118 -6.76 4.95 12.36
N PRO A 119 -6.48 3.90 13.16
CA PRO A 119 -5.78 4.08 14.44
C PRO A 119 -4.36 4.65 14.28
N THR A 120 -3.65 4.25 13.22
CA THR A 120 -2.32 4.77 12.93
C THR A 120 -2.37 6.27 12.63
N LEU A 121 -3.24 6.69 11.72
CA LEU A 121 -3.41 8.11 11.37
C LEU A 121 -3.84 8.95 12.57
N LYS A 122 -4.78 8.43 13.36
CA LYS A 122 -5.25 9.12 14.59
C LYS A 122 -4.13 9.28 15.61
N ARG A 123 -3.37 8.24 15.88
CA ARG A 123 -2.29 8.27 16.86
C ARG A 123 -1.16 9.20 16.45
N LEU A 124 -0.89 9.30 15.14
CA LEU A 124 0.15 10.17 14.58
C LEU A 124 -0.34 11.61 14.33
N GLY A 125 -1.62 11.91 14.59
CA GLY A 125 -2.19 13.25 14.37
C GLY A 125 -2.38 13.61 12.89
N LEU A 126 -2.57 12.62 12.03
CA LEU A 126 -2.65 12.81 10.58
C LEU A 126 -4.07 12.76 10.02
N SER A 127 -5.09 12.37 10.82
CA SER A 127 -6.44 12.11 10.32
C SER A 127 -7.05 13.27 9.53
N ASP A 128 -6.78 14.50 9.93
CA ASP A 128 -7.35 15.72 9.32
C ASP A 128 -6.49 16.30 8.18
N LEU A 129 -5.36 15.65 7.87
CA LEU A 129 -4.44 16.12 6.82
C LEU A 129 -4.72 15.48 5.46
N PHE A 130 -5.46 14.37 5.40
CA PHE A 130 -5.84 13.71 4.16
C PHE A 130 -7.26 14.08 3.75
N ASP A 131 -7.43 14.47 2.49
CA ASP A 131 -8.73 14.75 1.88
C ASP A 131 -9.45 13.45 1.45
N ALA A 132 -8.68 12.40 1.16
CA ALA A 132 -9.19 11.06 0.84
C ALA A 132 -8.23 9.97 1.34
N VAL A 133 -8.78 8.84 1.81
CA VAL A 133 -8.01 7.69 2.31
C VAL A 133 -8.62 6.41 1.72
N VAL A 134 -7.87 5.74 0.88
CA VAL A 134 -8.23 4.45 0.28
C VAL A 134 -7.38 3.34 0.87
N THR A 135 -8.04 2.34 1.44
CA THR A 135 -7.45 1.17 2.10
C THR A 135 -7.75 -0.11 1.33
N ARG A 136 -7.21 -1.24 1.77
CA ARG A 136 -7.53 -2.57 1.23
C ARG A 136 -9.04 -2.87 1.25
N ASP A 137 -9.78 -2.32 2.21
CA ASP A 137 -11.20 -2.62 2.38
C ASP A 137 -12.10 -1.85 1.39
N ASP A 138 -11.54 -0.88 0.69
CA ASP A 138 -12.27 0.01 -0.22
C ASP A 138 -12.23 -0.46 -1.69
N CYS A 139 -11.40 -1.45 -2.02
CA CYS A 139 -11.21 -1.97 -3.38
C CYS A 139 -11.15 -3.50 -3.40
N GLU A 140 -11.63 -4.11 -4.47
CA GLU A 140 -11.53 -5.55 -4.68
C GLU A 140 -10.06 -5.98 -4.90
N GLU A 141 -9.34 -5.22 -5.71
CA GLU A 141 -7.92 -5.45 -6.00
C GLU A 141 -7.10 -4.26 -5.49
N MET A 142 -5.90 -4.59 -4.97
CA MET A 142 -4.96 -3.61 -4.44
C MET A 142 -3.71 -3.47 -5.32
N LYS A 143 -2.85 -2.50 -4.99
CA LYS A 143 -1.57 -2.31 -5.71
C LYS A 143 -0.88 -3.65 -5.97
N PRO A 144 -0.44 -3.94 -7.20
CA PRO A 144 -0.18 -3.03 -8.32
C PRO A 144 -1.37 -2.78 -9.26
N ASP A 145 -2.60 -3.18 -8.91
CA ASP A 145 -3.80 -2.82 -9.68
C ASP A 145 -4.05 -1.30 -9.59
N PRO A 146 -4.51 -0.64 -10.67
CA PRO A 146 -4.79 0.80 -10.68
C PRO A 146 -6.06 1.20 -9.90
N ALA A 147 -6.92 0.26 -9.51
CA ALA A 147 -8.22 0.55 -8.89
C ALA A 147 -8.12 1.47 -7.65
N PRO A 148 -7.18 1.28 -6.70
CA PRO A 148 -7.07 2.18 -5.55
C PRO A 148 -6.70 3.61 -5.92
N LEU A 149 -5.82 3.79 -6.93
CA LEU A 149 -5.45 5.12 -7.38
C LEU A 149 -6.59 5.82 -8.13
N LYS A 150 -7.34 5.09 -8.95
CA LYS A 150 -8.53 5.62 -9.63
C LYS A 150 -9.57 6.06 -8.61
N LYS A 151 -9.79 5.24 -7.57
CA LYS A 151 -10.74 5.56 -6.51
C LYS A 151 -10.35 6.82 -5.74
N VAL A 152 -9.10 6.95 -5.31
CA VAL A 152 -8.66 8.16 -4.58
C VAL A 152 -8.72 9.41 -5.44
N LEU A 153 -8.43 9.32 -6.75
CA LEU A 153 -8.58 10.44 -7.68
C LEU A 153 -10.04 10.90 -7.82
N GLU A 154 -10.97 9.93 -7.89
CA GLU A 154 -12.40 10.21 -7.90
C GLU A 154 -12.86 10.90 -6.59
N GLU A 155 -12.43 10.40 -5.43
CA GLU A 155 -12.75 11.01 -4.13
C GLU A 155 -12.15 12.41 -3.95
N LEU A 156 -10.99 12.67 -4.56
CA LEU A 156 -10.34 13.99 -4.55
C LEU A 156 -10.93 14.96 -5.59
N ASP A 157 -11.71 14.46 -6.55
CA ASP A 157 -12.19 15.22 -7.73
C ASP A 157 -11.01 15.85 -8.51
N VAL A 158 -9.98 15.03 -8.82
CA VAL A 158 -8.77 15.46 -9.50
C VAL A 158 -8.50 14.59 -10.73
N HIS A 159 -8.13 15.24 -11.85
CA HIS A 159 -7.75 14.54 -13.06
C HIS A 159 -6.38 13.87 -12.93
N VAL A 160 -6.22 12.72 -13.57
CA VAL A 160 -5.01 11.89 -13.48
C VAL A 160 -3.72 12.66 -13.83
N ASP A 161 -3.78 13.56 -14.81
CA ASP A 161 -2.63 14.39 -15.25
C ASP A 161 -2.26 15.52 -14.26
N GLU A 162 -3.09 15.72 -13.22
CA GLU A 162 -2.88 16.76 -12.21
C GLU A 162 -2.43 16.18 -10.85
N ALA A 163 -2.18 14.86 -10.80
CA ALA A 163 -1.77 14.16 -9.61
C ALA A 163 -0.41 13.48 -9.75
N ILE A 164 0.27 13.31 -8.63
CA ILE A 164 1.42 12.42 -8.48
C ILE A 164 1.15 11.39 -7.40
N PHE A 165 1.71 10.18 -7.55
CA PHE A 165 1.69 9.16 -6.52
C PHE A 165 3.10 8.89 -6.01
N VAL A 166 3.31 9.03 -4.71
CA VAL A 166 4.59 8.79 -4.02
C VAL A 166 4.52 7.48 -3.27
N GLY A 167 5.48 6.60 -3.51
CA GLY A 167 5.57 5.31 -2.84
C GLY A 167 7.00 4.78 -2.81
N ASP A 168 7.24 3.81 -1.93
CA ASP A 168 8.57 3.22 -1.69
C ASP A 168 8.76 1.85 -2.35
N TRP A 169 7.69 1.32 -2.95
CA TRP A 169 7.72 -0.04 -3.48
C TRP A 169 7.40 -0.13 -4.98
N VAL A 170 7.92 -1.18 -5.61
CA VAL A 170 7.67 -1.52 -7.04
C VAL A 170 6.17 -1.57 -7.38
N TYR A 171 5.32 -1.99 -6.45
CA TYR A 171 3.87 -2.05 -6.68
C TYR A 171 3.19 -0.69 -6.68
N ASP A 172 3.76 0.30 -6.00
CA ASP A 172 3.30 1.69 -6.06
C ASP A 172 3.56 2.26 -7.45
N ILE A 173 4.79 2.08 -7.94
CA ILE A 173 5.18 2.55 -9.27
C ILE A 173 4.33 1.89 -10.36
N LYS A 174 4.12 0.56 -10.27
CA LYS A 174 3.28 -0.17 -11.24
C LYS A 174 1.81 0.25 -11.19
N ALA A 175 1.27 0.51 -10.00
CA ALA A 175 -0.10 1.01 -9.86
C ALA A 175 -0.25 2.40 -10.47
N ALA A 176 0.72 3.31 -10.23
CA ALA A 176 0.76 4.63 -10.83
C ALA A 176 0.78 4.55 -12.37
N GLN A 177 1.70 3.77 -12.93
CA GLN A 177 1.83 3.55 -14.37
C GLN A 177 0.53 2.99 -14.98
N ALA A 178 -0.08 2.01 -14.32
CA ALA A 178 -1.33 1.40 -14.79
C ALA A 178 -2.53 2.35 -14.67
N ALA A 179 -2.51 3.29 -13.72
CA ALA A 179 -3.53 4.33 -13.58
C ALA A 179 -3.28 5.55 -14.48
N GLY A 180 -2.09 5.69 -15.06
CA GLY A 180 -1.66 6.86 -15.83
C GLY A 180 -1.26 8.07 -14.95
N VAL A 181 -0.99 7.85 -13.66
CA VAL A 181 -0.54 8.87 -12.71
C VAL A 181 0.97 8.95 -12.73
N SER A 182 1.54 10.16 -12.67
CA SER A 182 2.99 10.32 -12.52
C SER A 182 3.49 9.72 -11.21
N SER A 183 4.53 8.89 -11.30
CA SER A 183 5.07 8.12 -10.18
C SER A 183 6.32 8.76 -9.59
N VAL A 184 6.38 8.82 -8.27
CA VAL A 184 7.55 9.28 -7.50
C VAL A 184 7.99 8.16 -6.58
N ALA A 185 9.19 7.63 -6.79
CA ALA A 185 9.78 6.65 -5.87
C ALA A 185 10.53 7.36 -4.74
N VAL A 186 10.27 6.95 -3.49
CA VAL A 186 10.96 7.44 -2.30
C VAL A 186 11.79 6.32 -1.67
N PHE A 187 13.03 6.65 -1.22
CA PHE A 187 13.98 5.67 -0.68
C PHE A 187 13.97 5.55 0.84
N THR A 188 12.81 5.67 1.46
CA THR A 188 12.64 5.50 2.90
C THR A 188 12.26 4.09 3.32
N GLY A 189 11.67 3.31 2.41
CA GLY A 189 11.25 1.93 2.64
C GLY A 189 12.39 0.92 2.70
N PRO A 190 12.09 -0.35 3.01
CA PRO A 190 13.10 -1.40 3.19
C PRO A 190 13.65 -1.99 1.88
N PHE A 191 13.24 -1.48 0.74
CA PHE A 191 13.57 -2.06 -0.56
C PHE A 191 14.83 -1.46 -1.15
N GLU A 192 15.60 -2.30 -1.88
CA GLU A 192 16.81 -1.87 -2.56
C GLU A 192 16.49 -0.86 -3.69
N MET A 193 17.25 0.23 -3.73
CA MET A 193 17.14 1.28 -4.73
C MET A 193 17.11 0.73 -6.17
N GLU A 194 17.90 -0.31 -6.45
CA GLU A 194 17.99 -0.89 -7.79
C GLU A 194 16.66 -1.49 -8.26
N HIS A 195 15.89 -2.10 -7.36
CA HIS A 195 14.57 -2.65 -7.70
C HIS A 195 13.55 -1.54 -8.01
N LEU A 196 13.58 -0.44 -7.26
CA LEU A 196 12.75 0.73 -7.54
C LEU A 196 13.13 1.38 -8.86
N LEU A 197 14.41 1.58 -9.14
CA LEU A 197 14.89 2.14 -10.39
C LEU A 197 14.47 1.30 -11.60
N ARG A 198 14.56 -0.02 -11.50
CA ARG A 198 14.13 -0.94 -12.57
C ARG A 198 12.63 -0.90 -12.86
N SER A 199 11.81 -0.44 -11.92
CA SER A 199 10.37 -0.27 -12.15
C SER A 199 10.02 0.94 -13.00
N GLY A 200 10.99 1.84 -13.27
CA GLY A 200 10.86 2.99 -14.15
C GLY A 200 9.97 4.10 -13.59
N PRO A 201 10.21 4.59 -12.34
CA PRO A 201 9.46 5.73 -11.84
C PRO A 201 9.80 7.02 -12.63
N ASP A 202 8.83 7.94 -12.70
CA ASP A 202 9.04 9.24 -13.39
C ASP A 202 9.98 10.14 -12.60
N TYR A 203 9.94 10.08 -11.28
CA TYR A 203 10.76 10.87 -10.36
C TYR A 203 11.31 10.04 -9.21
N LEU A 204 12.41 10.52 -8.61
CA LEU A 204 13.09 9.91 -7.49
C LEU A 204 13.38 10.95 -6.42
N ILE A 205 13.08 10.63 -5.16
CA ILE A 205 13.40 11.46 -4.00
C ILE A 205 13.99 10.63 -2.87
N GLY A 206 14.85 11.24 -2.05
CA GLY A 206 15.48 10.56 -0.90
C GLY A 206 14.51 10.40 0.28
N SER A 207 13.66 11.40 0.50
CA SER A 207 12.62 11.45 1.56
C SER A 207 11.56 12.46 1.18
N LEU A 208 10.44 12.45 1.90
CA LEU A 208 9.44 13.51 1.87
C LEU A 208 9.94 14.77 2.55
#